data_cf4eda78c172cccc7bd6e767d5d31a8c
#
_entry.id   cf4eda78c172cccc7bd6e767d5d31a8c
#
_cell.length_a   1.000
_cell.length_b   1.000
_cell.length_c   1.000
_cell.angle_alpha   90.00
_cell.angle_beta   90.00
_cell.angle_gamma   90.00
#
_symmetry.space_group_name_H-M   'P 1'
#
loop_
_entity.id
_entity.type
_entity.pdbx_description
1 polymer ?
#
loop_
_entity_poly.entity_id
_entity_poly.type
_entity_poly.pdbx_seq_one_letter_code
_entity_poly.pdbx_strand_id
1 'polypeptide(L)'
;AVPAFDLNDIGDVVVGCAMPEAEQGMNVARIGLLLAGFPVSVPGITVNRFCASGLNAVADAAMKIMTGQCDIAIGAGTESMTAMPTMMGNKVTVNPRAFESDEHVAIAYGMGLTAEKVVQQYGVSREDQDAFALASHHKALAAIAAGRFRDEVLPYTVRSHLPDLSSNTVRLTERLFDTDEGPRADSSAQALAKLRPAFSARGSVTAGNSSQMSDGAAAVLLMSEAAVQRTGATPIARFRSFAVAGVPPEIMGIGPVEAIPRALTQAGIAQADIDWIELNEAFAAQALAVIRTLDLDPAKVNPHG
;
A
#
# COMPACT_ATOMS: atom_id res chain seq x y z
N ALA A 1 11.34 -13.13 -14.64
CA ALA A 1 10.28 -13.43 -15.63
C ALA A 1 9.63 -14.75 -15.26
N VAL A 2 8.31 -14.85 -15.32
CA VAL A 2 7.58 -16.10 -15.11
C VAL A 2 7.60 -16.87 -16.45
N PRO A 3 7.87 -18.20 -16.45
CA PRO A 3 7.74 -19.00 -17.66
C PRO A 3 6.33 -18.93 -18.24
N ALA A 4 6.20 -19.13 -19.54
CA ALA A 4 4.89 -19.19 -20.17
C ALA A 4 4.06 -20.38 -19.62
N PHE A 5 2.84 -20.12 -19.21
CA PHE A 5 1.85 -21.12 -18.80
C PHE A 5 0.46 -20.71 -19.32
N ASP A 6 -0.49 -21.63 -19.30
CA ASP A 6 -1.86 -21.30 -19.74
C ASP A 6 -2.54 -20.39 -18.70
N LEU A 7 -2.99 -19.22 -19.13
CA LEU A 7 -3.71 -18.28 -18.26
C LEU A 7 -5.02 -18.88 -17.71
N ASN A 8 -5.58 -19.89 -18.37
CA ASN A 8 -6.77 -20.61 -17.86
C ASN A 8 -6.45 -21.43 -16.60
N ASP A 9 -5.17 -21.69 -16.29
CA ASP A 9 -4.76 -22.37 -15.07
C ASP A 9 -4.86 -21.47 -13.81
N ILE A 10 -5.08 -20.16 -14.00
CA ILE A 10 -5.27 -19.24 -12.89
C ILE A 10 -6.65 -19.43 -12.29
N GLY A 11 -6.68 -19.92 -11.06
CA GLY A 11 -7.92 -20.23 -10.36
C GLY A 11 -8.64 -19.01 -9.80
N ASP A 12 -7.89 -17.94 -9.44
CA ASP A 12 -8.48 -16.67 -9.00
C ASP A 12 -7.48 -15.52 -9.03
N VAL A 13 -8.01 -14.29 -9.14
CA VAL A 13 -7.24 -13.05 -9.03
C VAL A 13 -7.88 -12.16 -7.96
N VAL A 14 -7.16 -11.95 -6.88
CA VAL A 14 -7.59 -11.11 -5.76
C VAL A 14 -6.88 -9.77 -5.84
N VAL A 15 -7.64 -8.68 -5.92
CA VAL A 15 -7.08 -7.33 -6.03
C VAL A 15 -7.56 -6.47 -4.87
N GLY A 16 -6.61 -5.92 -4.11
CA GLY A 16 -6.87 -4.93 -3.09
C GLY A 16 -7.14 -3.56 -3.71
N CYS A 17 -8.20 -2.90 -3.27
CA CYS A 17 -8.49 -1.50 -3.60
C CYS A 17 -9.16 -0.85 -2.39
N ALA A 18 -8.58 0.24 -1.89
CA ALA A 18 -9.06 0.91 -0.68
C ALA A 18 -10.31 1.75 -0.96
N MET A 19 -10.38 2.34 -2.15
CA MET A 19 -11.49 3.22 -2.56
C MET A 19 -12.08 2.71 -3.89
N PRO A 20 -12.82 1.59 -3.89
CA PRO A 20 -13.36 0.99 -5.13
C PRO A 20 -14.58 1.78 -5.65
N GLU A 21 -14.34 3.01 -6.04
CA GLU A 21 -15.32 3.98 -6.53
C GLU A 21 -14.83 4.67 -7.80
N ALA A 22 -15.71 5.40 -8.48
CA ALA A 22 -15.43 6.09 -9.75
C ALA A 22 -14.80 5.14 -10.78
N GLU A 23 -13.67 5.51 -11.41
CA GLU A 23 -12.99 4.72 -12.44
C GLU A 23 -12.43 3.38 -11.90
N GLN A 24 -12.18 3.27 -10.61
CA GLN A 24 -11.79 2.01 -9.95
C GLN A 24 -12.96 1.34 -9.21
N GLY A 25 -14.18 1.72 -9.56
CA GLY A 25 -15.40 1.22 -8.94
C GLY A 25 -15.77 -0.21 -9.31
N MET A 26 -16.83 -0.70 -8.69
CA MET A 26 -17.37 -2.05 -8.88
C MET A 26 -16.32 -3.13 -8.49
N ASN A 27 -16.12 -4.12 -9.37
CA ASN A 27 -15.09 -5.15 -9.21
C ASN A 27 -13.90 -4.81 -10.13
N VAL A 28 -13.01 -3.94 -9.64
CA VAL A 28 -11.84 -3.50 -10.41
C VAL A 28 -10.92 -4.67 -10.80
N ALA A 29 -10.87 -5.73 -9.99
CA ALA A 29 -10.13 -6.95 -10.32
C ALA A 29 -10.65 -7.56 -11.63
N ARG A 30 -11.95 -7.79 -11.74
CA ARG A 30 -12.54 -8.40 -12.92
C ARG A 30 -12.45 -7.51 -14.14
N ILE A 31 -12.65 -6.21 -13.96
CA ILE A 31 -12.50 -5.22 -15.05
C ILE A 31 -11.07 -5.22 -15.56
N GLY A 32 -10.09 -5.14 -14.66
CA GLY A 32 -8.67 -5.16 -14.99
C GLY A 32 -8.23 -6.40 -15.76
N LEU A 33 -8.71 -7.58 -15.36
CA LEU A 33 -8.44 -8.84 -16.07
C LEU A 33 -8.94 -8.81 -17.52
N LEU A 34 -10.16 -8.36 -17.75
CA LEU A 34 -10.72 -8.29 -19.08
C LEU A 34 -9.98 -7.28 -19.96
N LEU A 35 -9.62 -6.13 -19.40
CA LEU A 35 -8.81 -5.11 -20.09
C LEU A 35 -7.40 -5.60 -20.41
N ALA A 36 -6.82 -6.45 -19.55
CA ALA A 36 -5.52 -7.07 -19.76
C ALA A 36 -5.56 -8.26 -20.73
N GLY A 37 -6.75 -8.64 -21.23
CA GLY A 37 -6.91 -9.73 -22.20
C GLY A 37 -6.84 -11.13 -21.58
N PHE A 38 -7.11 -11.26 -20.29
CA PHE A 38 -7.23 -12.57 -19.66
C PHE A 38 -8.44 -13.34 -20.17
N PRO A 39 -8.38 -14.68 -20.21
CA PRO A 39 -9.53 -15.50 -20.55
C PRO A 39 -10.74 -15.20 -19.65
N VAL A 40 -11.95 -15.25 -20.22
CA VAL A 40 -13.19 -15.02 -19.46
C VAL A 40 -13.43 -16.08 -18.36
N SER A 41 -12.75 -17.21 -18.43
CA SER A 41 -12.74 -18.26 -17.42
C SER A 41 -12.07 -17.85 -16.12
N VAL A 42 -11.12 -16.89 -16.14
CA VAL A 42 -10.36 -16.45 -14.96
C VAL A 42 -11.23 -15.54 -14.11
N PRO A 43 -11.62 -15.93 -12.89
CA PRO A 43 -12.41 -15.09 -12.01
C PRO A 43 -11.56 -13.97 -11.37
N GLY A 44 -12.22 -12.97 -10.82
CA GLY A 44 -11.56 -11.92 -10.08
C GLY A 44 -12.45 -11.34 -8.97
N ILE A 45 -11.85 -10.99 -7.85
CA ILE A 45 -12.51 -10.39 -6.70
C ILE A 45 -11.74 -9.16 -6.21
N THR A 46 -12.46 -8.12 -5.85
CA THR A 46 -11.89 -6.93 -5.19
C THR A 46 -12.10 -7.03 -3.68
N VAL A 47 -11.05 -6.81 -2.91
CA VAL A 47 -11.08 -6.82 -1.45
C VAL A 47 -10.67 -5.46 -0.90
N ASN A 48 -11.26 -5.07 0.23
CA ASN A 48 -10.98 -3.81 0.88
C ASN A 48 -10.66 -4.00 2.37
N ARG A 49 -9.46 -3.62 2.74
CA ARG A 49 -8.97 -3.39 4.11
C ARG A 49 -8.14 -2.11 4.12
N PHE A 50 -8.60 -1.09 3.40
CA PHE A 50 -7.88 0.18 3.17
C PHE A 50 -6.42 -0.06 2.78
N CYS A 51 -5.46 0.59 3.42
CA CYS A 51 -4.03 0.49 3.08
C CYS A 51 -3.45 -0.94 3.15
N ALA A 52 -4.10 -1.87 3.85
CA ALA A 52 -3.68 -3.27 3.92
C ALA A 52 -4.33 -4.17 2.85
N SER A 53 -5.13 -3.61 1.93
CA SER A 53 -5.90 -4.39 0.95
C SER A 53 -5.01 -5.24 0.04
N GLY A 54 -3.89 -4.70 -0.44
CA GLY A 54 -2.96 -5.43 -1.29
C GLY A 54 -2.31 -6.61 -0.57
N LEU A 55 -1.84 -6.41 0.66
CA LEU A 55 -1.29 -7.50 1.47
C LEU A 55 -2.35 -8.56 1.78
N ASN A 56 -3.59 -8.15 2.08
CA ASN A 56 -4.71 -9.07 2.29
C ASN A 56 -5.01 -9.88 1.01
N ALA A 57 -4.97 -9.24 -0.16
CA ALA A 57 -5.20 -9.91 -1.44
C ALA A 57 -4.17 -11.02 -1.70
N VAL A 58 -2.90 -10.76 -1.40
CA VAL A 58 -1.82 -11.78 -1.48
C VAL A 58 -2.09 -12.93 -0.52
N ALA A 59 -2.50 -12.62 0.72
CA ALA A 59 -2.81 -13.64 1.72
C ALA A 59 -4.01 -14.51 1.31
N ASP A 60 -5.08 -13.89 0.80
CA ASP A 60 -6.28 -14.60 0.35
C ASP A 60 -5.95 -15.52 -0.84
N ALA A 61 -5.15 -15.05 -1.80
CA ALA A 61 -4.66 -15.84 -2.91
C ALA A 61 -3.80 -17.03 -2.43
N ALA A 62 -2.91 -16.80 -1.45
CA ALA A 62 -2.10 -17.86 -0.85
C ALA A 62 -2.97 -18.91 -0.13
N MET A 63 -3.97 -18.46 0.64
CA MET A 63 -4.88 -19.36 1.36
C MET A 63 -5.70 -20.23 0.41
N LYS A 64 -6.13 -19.72 -0.76
CA LYS A 64 -6.81 -20.52 -1.79
C LYS A 64 -5.92 -21.66 -2.29
N ILE A 65 -4.64 -21.42 -2.50
CA ILE A 65 -3.66 -22.44 -2.87
C ILE A 65 -3.44 -23.42 -1.73
N MET A 66 -3.23 -22.95 -0.50
CA MET A 66 -3.00 -23.79 0.67
C MET A 66 -4.19 -24.70 1.00
N THR A 67 -5.41 -24.28 0.69
CA THR A 67 -6.64 -25.08 0.88
C THR A 67 -6.97 -25.97 -0.32
N GLY A 68 -6.14 -25.97 -1.38
CA GLY A 68 -6.34 -26.80 -2.57
C GLY A 68 -7.46 -26.34 -3.50
N GLN A 69 -7.92 -25.09 -3.39
CA GLN A 69 -8.94 -24.54 -4.31
C GLN A 69 -8.36 -24.32 -5.71
N CYS A 70 -7.08 -23.95 -5.80
CA CYS A 70 -6.36 -23.78 -7.05
C CYS A 70 -4.86 -23.97 -6.84
N ASP A 71 -4.12 -24.14 -7.93
CA ASP A 71 -2.65 -24.24 -7.91
C ASP A 71 -1.96 -22.94 -8.25
N ILE A 72 -2.64 -22.04 -8.94
CA ILE A 72 -2.10 -20.74 -9.39
C ILE A 72 -3.13 -19.66 -9.06
N ALA A 73 -2.69 -18.59 -8.43
CA ALA A 73 -3.50 -17.41 -8.13
C ALA A 73 -2.66 -16.14 -8.23
N ILE A 74 -3.31 -14.99 -8.41
CA ILE A 74 -2.68 -13.68 -8.38
C ILE A 74 -3.21 -12.90 -7.19
N GLY A 75 -2.31 -12.36 -6.37
CA GLY A 75 -2.59 -11.34 -5.38
C GLY A 75 -2.06 -10.00 -5.86
N ALA A 76 -2.91 -9.00 -5.90
CA ALA A 76 -2.57 -7.70 -6.47
C ALA A 76 -3.18 -6.55 -5.66
N GLY A 77 -2.76 -5.34 -5.96
CA GLY A 77 -3.37 -4.11 -5.47
C GLY A 77 -3.32 -3.03 -6.52
N THR A 78 -4.33 -2.16 -6.51
CA THR A 78 -4.38 -0.98 -7.36
C THR A 78 -5.07 0.15 -6.63
N GLU A 79 -4.56 1.36 -6.78
CA GLU A 79 -5.17 2.57 -6.21
C GLU A 79 -4.85 3.78 -7.08
N SER A 80 -5.86 4.59 -7.37
CA SER A 80 -5.68 5.91 -7.97
C SER A 80 -6.08 6.99 -6.97
N MET A 81 -5.10 7.54 -6.28
CA MET A 81 -5.33 8.65 -5.35
C MET A 81 -5.62 9.96 -6.08
N THR A 82 -5.20 10.08 -7.34
CA THR A 82 -5.56 11.22 -8.21
C THR A 82 -7.07 11.29 -8.47
N ALA A 83 -7.76 10.15 -8.50
CA ALA A 83 -9.22 10.10 -8.65
C ALA A 83 -9.98 10.47 -7.36
N MET A 84 -9.33 10.47 -6.18
CA MET A 84 -9.97 10.74 -4.88
C MET A 84 -10.77 12.04 -4.81
N PRO A 85 -10.32 13.19 -5.32
CA PRO A 85 -11.10 14.43 -5.28
C PRO A 85 -12.45 14.29 -6.00
N THR A 86 -12.47 13.55 -7.10
CA THR A 86 -13.70 13.23 -7.84
C THR A 86 -14.60 12.29 -7.05
N MET A 87 -14.03 11.30 -6.38
CA MET A 87 -14.75 10.36 -5.49
C MET A 87 -15.36 11.07 -4.29
N MET A 88 -14.64 12.01 -3.66
CA MET A 88 -15.17 12.80 -2.55
C MET A 88 -16.33 13.74 -2.94
N GLY A 89 -16.48 14.05 -4.22
CA GLY A 89 -17.66 14.69 -4.78
C GLY A 89 -18.85 13.74 -4.92
N ASN A 90 -18.64 12.45 -4.91
CA ASN A 90 -19.68 11.43 -4.83
C ASN A 90 -20.11 11.27 -3.36
N LYS A 91 -21.34 10.85 -3.14
CA LYS A 91 -21.92 10.69 -1.80
C LYS A 91 -21.29 9.53 -1.02
N VAL A 92 -20.03 9.65 -0.62
CA VAL A 92 -19.47 8.74 0.38
C VAL A 92 -20.03 9.14 1.73
N THR A 93 -20.98 8.38 2.23
CA THR A 93 -21.59 8.62 3.55
C THR A 93 -21.24 7.47 4.46
N VAL A 94 -20.61 7.79 5.59
CA VAL A 94 -20.51 6.88 6.72
C VAL A 94 -21.93 6.64 7.26
N ASN A 95 -22.24 5.43 7.69
CA ASN A 95 -23.52 5.12 8.30
C ASN A 95 -23.81 6.12 9.44
N PRO A 96 -24.95 6.84 9.41
CA PRO A 96 -25.25 7.88 10.41
C PRO A 96 -25.15 7.41 11.86
N ARG A 97 -25.39 6.15 12.13
CA ARG A 97 -25.27 5.56 13.47
C ARG A 97 -23.85 5.61 14.04
N ALA A 98 -22.84 5.75 13.21
CA ALA A 98 -21.46 5.96 13.68
C ALA A 98 -21.28 7.29 14.43
N PHE A 99 -22.22 8.24 14.27
CA PHE A 99 -22.21 9.55 14.92
C PHE A 99 -23.15 9.64 16.13
N GLU A 100 -23.85 8.55 16.48
CA GLU A 100 -24.77 8.51 17.61
C GLU A 100 -24.06 8.29 18.95
N SER A 101 -22.79 7.91 18.94
CA SER A 101 -21.99 7.60 20.14
C SER A 101 -20.55 8.09 19.96
N ASP A 102 -20.00 8.67 21.02
CA ASP A 102 -18.59 9.11 21.04
C ASP A 102 -17.60 7.94 20.84
N GLU A 103 -18.00 6.73 21.23
CA GLU A 103 -17.18 5.52 21.07
C GLU A 103 -16.92 5.16 19.59
N HIS A 104 -17.83 5.53 18.69
CA HIS A 104 -17.76 5.13 17.28
C HIS A 104 -17.39 6.26 16.34
N VAL A 105 -17.50 7.52 16.78
CA VAL A 105 -17.27 8.69 15.91
C VAL A 105 -15.86 8.70 15.31
N ALA A 106 -14.89 8.13 15.99
CA ALA A 106 -13.51 8.08 15.54
C ALA A 106 -13.30 7.27 14.23
N ILE A 107 -14.26 6.41 13.86
CA ILE A 107 -14.21 5.73 12.54
C ILE A 107 -14.30 6.72 11.37
N ALA A 108 -14.85 7.90 11.61
CA ALA A 108 -14.97 8.98 10.63
C ALA A 108 -13.79 9.96 10.64
N TYR A 109 -12.79 9.76 11.50
CA TYR A 109 -11.62 10.61 11.53
C TYR A 109 -10.81 10.47 10.24
N GLY A 110 -10.39 11.60 9.68
CA GLY A 110 -9.37 11.60 8.63
C GLY A 110 -8.03 11.07 9.16
N MET A 111 -7.26 10.42 8.31
CA MET A 111 -6.01 9.73 8.71
C MET A 111 -5.02 10.64 9.42
N GLY A 112 -4.92 11.92 9.05
CA GLY A 112 -4.06 12.87 9.74
C GLY A 112 -4.47 13.14 11.19
N LEU A 113 -5.77 13.09 11.51
CA LEU A 113 -6.23 13.21 12.90
C LEU A 113 -5.88 11.96 13.72
N THR A 114 -5.97 10.77 13.13
CA THR A 114 -5.53 9.53 13.80
C THR A 114 -4.01 9.55 14.04
N ALA A 115 -3.22 10.10 13.11
CA ALA A 115 -1.80 10.29 13.31
C ALA A 115 -1.47 11.23 14.47
N GLU A 116 -2.21 12.35 14.60
CA GLU A 116 -2.06 13.26 15.76
C GLU A 116 -2.45 12.59 17.08
N LYS A 117 -3.42 11.67 17.08
CA LYS A 117 -3.75 10.87 18.27
C LYS A 117 -2.63 9.90 18.63
N VAL A 118 -2.00 9.28 17.65
CA VAL A 118 -0.80 8.45 17.86
C VAL A 118 0.34 9.29 18.43
N VAL A 119 0.60 10.49 17.89
CA VAL A 119 1.59 11.43 18.45
C VAL A 119 1.36 11.68 19.93
N GLN A 120 0.11 12.00 20.30
CA GLN A 120 -0.24 12.30 21.70
C GLN A 120 -0.08 11.11 22.62
N GLN A 121 -0.51 9.93 22.19
CA GLN A 121 -0.51 8.73 23.03
C GLN A 121 0.87 8.09 23.15
N TYR A 122 1.69 8.14 22.10
CA TYR A 122 2.99 7.48 22.02
C TYR A 122 4.17 8.45 22.20
N GLY A 123 3.91 9.74 22.37
CA GLY A 123 4.94 10.73 22.67
C GLY A 123 5.97 10.92 21.55
N VAL A 124 5.55 10.85 20.28
CA VAL A 124 6.47 11.02 19.13
C VAL A 124 6.68 12.51 18.87
N SER A 125 7.92 13.00 19.04
CA SER A 125 8.23 14.41 18.82
C SER A 125 8.15 14.80 17.34
N ARG A 126 7.99 16.10 17.07
CA ARG A 126 8.04 16.66 15.70
C ARG A 126 9.40 16.44 15.07
N GLU A 127 10.45 16.60 15.83
CA GLU A 127 11.84 16.43 15.40
C GLU A 127 12.11 15.00 14.95
N ASP A 128 11.61 14.02 15.70
CA ASP A 128 11.73 12.59 15.35
C ASP A 128 10.97 12.26 14.06
N GLN A 129 9.76 12.83 13.90
CA GLN A 129 8.96 12.64 12.69
C GLN A 129 9.66 13.19 11.46
N ASP A 130 10.20 14.42 11.56
CA ASP A 130 10.90 15.07 10.45
C ASP A 130 12.22 14.34 10.12
N ALA A 131 12.96 13.88 11.13
CA ALA A 131 14.18 13.08 10.93
C ALA A 131 13.91 11.74 10.25
N PHE A 132 12.84 11.05 10.65
CA PHE A 132 12.41 9.81 10.04
C PHE A 132 12.03 10.00 8.56
N ALA A 133 11.21 11.01 8.27
CA ALA A 133 10.78 11.33 6.91
C ALA A 133 11.97 11.68 5.99
N LEU A 134 12.93 12.48 6.49
CA LEU A 134 14.14 12.80 5.75
C LEU A 134 14.98 11.56 5.45
N ALA A 135 15.14 10.68 6.45
CA ALA A 135 15.89 9.43 6.29
C ALA A 135 15.21 8.50 5.25
N SER A 136 13.87 8.42 5.24
CA SER A 136 13.10 7.65 4.26
C SER A 136 13.36 8.16 2.84
N HIS A 137 13.26 9.46 2.59
CA HIS A 137 13.59 10.03 1.28
C HIS A 137 15.03 9.71 0.83
N HIS A 138 16.01 9.82 1.73
CA HIS A 138 17.41 9.52 1.39
C HIS A 138 17.63 8.05 1.06
N LYS A 139 17.01 7.12 1.81
CA LYS A 139 17.07 5.68 1.54
C LYS A 139 16.44 5.36 0.17
N ALA A 140 15.25 5.89 -0.12
CA ALA A 140 14.57 5.65 -1.38
C ALA A 140 15.36 6.17 -2.58
N LEU A 141 15.90 7.39 -2.51
CA LEU A 141 16.74 7.95 -3.57
C LEU A 141 18.01 7.13 -3.79
N ALA A 142 18.66 6.69 -2.72
CA ALA A 142 19.85 5.84 -2.81
C ALA A 142 19.52 4.46 -3.44
N ALA A 143 18.38 3.86 -3.08
CA ALA A 143 17.92 2.60 -3.64
C ALA A 143 17.59 2.73 -5.14
N ILE A 144 16.90 3.80 -5.54
CA ILE A 144 16.63 4.12 -6.96
C ILE A 144 17.94 4.28 -7.73
N ALA A 145 18.87 5.10 -7.23
CA ALA A 145 20.16 5.33 -7.86
C ALA A 145 20.99 4.02 -7.99
N ALA A 146 20.89 3.13 -7.01
CA ALA A 146 21.52 1.80 -7.04
C ALA A 146 20.78 0.78 -7.93
N GLY A 147 19.65 1.15 -8.52
CA GLY A 147 18.84 0.27 -9.37
C GLY A 147 18.17 -0.90 -8.65
N ARG A 148 17.88 -0.74 -7.34
CA ARG A 148 17.29 -1.81 -6.51
C ARG A 148 15.90 -2.22 -6.97
N PHE A 149 15.16 -1.34 -7.61
CA PHE A 149 13.78 -1.58 -8.07
C PHE A 149 13.70 -1.98 -9.55
N ARG A 150 14.84 -2.08 -10.26
CA ARG A 150 14.86 -2.31 -11.72
C ARG A 150 14.14 -3.58 -12.17
N ASP A 151 14.21 -4.65 -11.37
CA ASP A 151 13.66 -5.96 -11.72
C ASP A 151 12.16 -6.07 -11.40
N GLU A 152 11.59 -5.11 -10.67
CA GLU A 152 10.18 -5.12 -10.25
C GLU A 152 9.36 -3.97 -10.83
N VAL A 153 9.97 -2.84 -11.20
CA VAL A 153 9.27 -1.73 -11.86
C VAL A 153 9.00 -2.07 -13.32
N LEU A 154 7.73 -2.03 -13.71
CA LEU A 154 7.29 -2.15 -15.09
C LEU A 154 7.12 -0.76 -15.71
N PRO A 155 7.94 -0.38 -16.72
CA PRO A 155 7.77 0.89 -17.41
C PRO A 155 6.38 0.98 -18.08
N TYR A 156 5.68 2.08 -17.87
CA TYR A 156 4.33 2.28 -18.37
C TYR A 156 4.22 3.59 -19.16
N THR A 157 3.64 3.53 -20.36
CA THR A 157 3.40 4.75 -21.18
C THR A 157 2.05 5.35 -20.82
N VAL A 158 2.09 6.49 -20.15
CA VAL A 158 0.91 7.30 -19.86
C VAL A 158 0.54 8.12 -21.09
N ARG A 159 -0.71 8.01 -21.53
CA ARG A 159 -1.28 8.76 -22.64
C ARG A 159 -2.30 9.77 -22.12
N SER A 160 -2.08 11.03 -22.41
CA SER A 160 -2.99 12.10 -22.01
C SER A 160 -3.57 12.80 -23.24
N HIS A 161 -4.88 12.96 -23.23
CA HIS A 161 -5.62 13.68 -24.26
C HIS A 161 -5.97 15.07 -23.72
N LEU A 162 -5.27 16.08 -24.19
CA LEU A 162 -5.45 17.45 -23.73
C LEU A 162 -6.19 18.27 -24.80
N PRO A 163 -7.28 18.98 -24.48
CA PRO A 163 -7.91 19.87 -25.41
C PRO A 163 -6.95 21.02 -25.77
N ASP A 164 -6.76 21.23 -27.06
CA ASP A 164 -6.04 22.40 -27.57
C ASP A 164 -7.07 23.39 -28.10
N LEU A 165 -7.36 24.40 -27.29
CA LEU A 165 -8.35 25.42 -27.62
C LEU A 165 -7.91 26.36 -28.76
N SER A 166 -6.60 26.42 -29.05
CA SER A 166 -6.09 27.27 -30.13
C SER A 166 -6.29 26.66 -31.50
N SER A 167 -6.18 25.35 -31.61
CA SER A 167 -6.38 24.58 -32.85
C SER A 167 -7.74 23.89 -32.94
N ASN A 168 -8.51 23.93 -31.85
CA ASN A 168 -9.81 23.23 -31.75
C ASN A 168 -9.68 21.71 -31.97
N THR A 169 -8.56 21.14 -31.53
CA THR A 169 -8.21 19.72 -31.65
C THR A 169 -7.89 19.10 -30.29
N VAL A 170 -7.63 17.78 -30.29
CA VAL A 170 -7.11 17.08 -29.12
C VAL A 170 -5.63 16.81 -29.34
N ARG A 171 -4.79 17.31 -28.44
CA ARG A 171 -3.35 17.00 -28.41
C ARG A 171 -3.13 15.73 -27.59
N LEU A 172 -2.60 14.70 -28.25
CA LEU A 172 -2.11 13.51 -27.59
C LEU A 172 -0.68 13.75 -27.08
N THR A 173 -0.45 13.48 -25.81
CA THR A 173 0.90 13.44 -25.23
C THR A 173 1.15 12.07 -24.67
N GLU A 174 2.35 11.55 -24.88
CA GLU A 174 2.82 10.29 -24.31
C GLU A 174 4.02 10.56 -23.40
N ARG A 175 4.03 9.93 -22.25
CA ARG A 175 5.14 9.99 -21.30
C ARG A 175 5.42 8.58 -20.78
N LEU A 176 6.66 8.13 -20.90
CA LEU A 176 7.11 6.92 -20.23
C LEU A 176 7.24 7.20 -18.73
N PHE A 177 6.62 6.34 -17.94
CA PHE A 177 6.68 6.37 -16.49
C PHE A 177 7.38 5.10 -16.01
N ASP A 178 8.58 5.23 -15.45
CA ASP A 178 9.46 4.12 -15.08
C ASP A 178 10.22 4.38 -13.75
N THR A 179 9.91 5.48 -13.09
CA THR A 179 10.59 5.89 -11.86
C THR A 179 9.59 6.54 -10.92
N ASP A 180 9.65 6.18 -9.63
CA ASP A 180 8.84 6.81 -8.59
C ASP A 180 9.14 8.31 -8.44
N GLU A 181 8.10 9.13 -8.40
CA GLU A 181 8.18 10.58 -8.21
C GLU A 181 8.05 11.01 -6.74
N GLY A 182 7.72 10.07 -5.83
CA GLY A 182 7.51 10.36 -4.41
C GLY A 182 8.74 10.83 -3.65
N PRO A 183 9.92 10.21 -3.82
CA PRO A 183 11.13 10.60 -3.10
C PRO A 183 11.64 11.99 -3.51
N ARG A 184 11.94 12.84 -2.52
CA ARG A 184 12.30 14.24 -2.72
C ARG A 184 13.79 14.50 -2.44
N ALA A 185 14.56 14.77 -3.49
CA ALA A 185 15.97 15.08 -3.39
C ALA A 185 16.24 16.48 -2.76
N ASP A 186 15.25 17.37 -2.78
CA ASP A 186 15.30 18.72 -2.22
C ASP A 186 14.90 18.79 -0.74
N SER A 187 14.58 17.65 -0.11
CA SER A 187 14.26 17.60 1.32
C SER A 187 15.47 17.91 2.19
N SER A 188 15.23 18.65 3.27
CA SER A 188 16.22 18.93 4.31
C SER A 188 15.56 19.12 5.67
N ALA A 189 16.30 18.92 6.76
CA ALA A 189 15.77 19.14 8.11
C ALA A 189 15.24 20.58 8.28
N GLN A 190 15.93 21.57 7.69
CA GLN A 190 15.52 22.97 7.75
C GLN A 190 14.24 23.25 6.94
N ALA A 191 14.03 22.53 5.83
CA ALA A 191 12.81 22.67 5.04
C ALA A 191 11.63 22.03 5.76
N LEU A 192 11.79 20.82 6.30
CA LEU A 192 10.75 20.10 7.06
C LEU A 192 10.34 20.88 8.30
N ALA A 193 11.28 21.42 9.09
CA ALA A 193 11.00 22.19 10.29
C ALA A 193 10.14 23.45 10.05
N LYS A 194 10.16 24.01 8.83
CA LYS A 194 9.34 25.18 8.45
C LYS A 194 7.89 24.84 8.10
N LEU A 195 7.57 23.57 7.89
CA LEU A 195 6.24 23.16 7.51
C LEU A 195 5.27 23.32 8.68
N ARG A 196 4.08 23.84 8.37
CA ARG A 196 3.01 23.98 9.36
C ARG A 196 2.28 22.65 9.56
N PRO A 197 1.75 22.39 10.75
CA PRO A 197 0.82 21.28 10.97
C PRO A 197 -0.32 21.31 9.94
N ALA A 198 -0.65 20.15 9.37
CA ALA A 198 -1.63 20.05 8.29
C ALA A 198 -3.03 19.66 8.78
N PHE A 199 -3.14 18.98 9.92
CA PHE A 199 -4.38 18.33 10.36
C PHE A 199 -4.93 18.89 11.67
N SER A 200 -4.10 19.46 12.49
CA SER A 200 -4.50 20.07 13.78
C SER A 200 -3.72 21.37 13.99
N ALA A 201 -4.39 22.44 14.41
CA ALA A 201 -3.77 23.75 14.61
C ALA A 201 -2.58 23.73 15.59
N ARG A 202 -2.57 22.83 16.55
CA ARG A 202 -1.50 22.63 17.53
C ARG A 202 -0.85 21.25 17.41
N GLY A 203 -0.94 20.64 16.21
CA GLY A 203 -0.37 19.35 15.91
C GLY A 203 1.10 19.42 15.52
N SER A 204 1.64 18.26 15.17
CA SER A 204 3.02 18.08 14.70
C SER A 204 3.10 17.37 13.35
N VAL A 205 2.00 16.77 12.89
CA VAL A 205 1.93 16.07 11.61
C VAL A 205 1.80 17.08 10.47
N THR A 206 2.71 17.02 9.52
CA THR A 206 2.82 17.94 8.39
C THR A 206 2.76 17.19 7.06
N ALA A 207 2.67 17.91 5.96
CA ALA A 207 2.79 17.31 4.63
C ALA A 207 4.17 16.65 4.40
N GLY A 208 5.22 17.11 5.08
CA GLY A 208 6.57 16.57 4.93
C GLY A 208 6.87 15.32 5.74
N ASN A 209 6.08 15.00 6.77
CA ASN A 209 6.21 13.79 7.57
C ASN A 209 4.99 12.86 7.47
N SER A 210 4.22 13.05 6.38
CA SER A 210 3.09 12.23 5.94
C SER A 210 3.39 11.59 4.60
N SER A 211 2.81 10.43 4.30
CA SER A 211 2.90 9.79 3.00
C SER A 211 2.32 10.68 1.90
N GLN A 212 2.92 10.62 0.72
CA GLN A 212 2.34 11.20 -0.49
C GLN A 212 1.05 10.46 -0.90
N MET A 213 0.23 11.12 -1.70
CA MET A 213 -0.88 10.49 -2.41
C MET A 213 -0.41 10.08 -3.79
N SER A 214 -0.33 8.77 -4.05
CA SER A 214 0.23 8.22 -5.29
C SER A 214 -0.76 7.29 -5.98
N ASP A 215 -0.71 7.27 -7.31
CA ASP A 215 -1.34 6.23 -8.10
C ASP A 215 -0.37 5.06 -8.24
N GLY A 216 -0.87 3.84 -8.18
CA GLY A 216 -0.01 2.68 -8.31
C GLY A 216 -0.76 1.37 -8.43
N ALA A 217 -0.07 0.38 -8.97
CA ALA A 217 -0.54 -1.00 -9.00
C ALA A 217 0.65 -1.96 -8.89
N ALA A 218 0.43 -3.08 -8.23
CA ALA A 218 1.42 -4.15 -8.14
C ALA A 218 0.72 -5.51 -8.10
N ALA A 219 1.42 -6.54 -8.57
CA ALA A 219 0.90 -7.90 -8.58
C ALA A 219 1.99 -8.91 -8.27
N VAL A 220 1.62 -9.97 -7.58
CA VAL A 220 2.45 -11.14 -7.35
C VAL A 220 1.71 -12.40 -7.81
N LEU A 221 2.43 -13.28 -8.48
CA LEU A 221 1.94 -14.59 -8.90
C LEU A 221 2.29 -15.60 -7.80
N LEU A 222 1.29 -16.31 -7.33
CA LEU A 222 1.45 -17.37 -6.34
C LEU A 222 1.18 -18.72 -6.98
N MET A 223 2.00 -19.70 -6.62
CA MET A 223 1.90 -21.08 -7.15
C MET A 223 2.03 -22.10 -6.02
N SER A 224 1.32 -23.22 -6.15
CA SER A 224 1.62 -24.42 -5.38
C SER A 224 2.98 -25.00 -5.79
N GLU A 225 3.57 -25.85 -4.97
CA GLU A 225 4.81 -26.55 -5.31
C GLU A 225 4.64 -27.38 -6.60
N ALA A 226 3.48 -28.02 -6.77
CA ALA A 226 3.15 -28.78 -7.98
C ALA A 226 3.11 -27.89 -9.23
N ALA A 227 2.53 -26.67 -9.13
CA ALA A 227 2.52 -25.71 -10.22
C ALA A 227 3.92 -25.21 -10.55
N VAL A 228 4.75 -24.94 -9.55
CA VAL A 228 6.16 -24.55 -9.73
C VAL A 228 6.91 -25.61 -10.51
N GLN A 229 6.78 -26.89 -10.13
CA GLN A 229 7.42 -28.02 -10.83
C GLN A 229 6.91 -28.15 -12.27
N ARG A 230 5.59 -28.04 -12.47
CA ARG A 230 4.95 -28.18 -13.79
C ARG A 230 5.37 -27.05 -14.76
N THR A 231 5.47 -25.83 -14.26
CA THR A 231 5.79 -24.66 -15.08
C THR A 231 7.29 -24.37 -15.21
N GLY A 232 8.12 -24.95 -14.35
CA GLY A 232 9.55 -24.63 -14.27
C GLY A 232 9.81 -23.22 -13.71
N ALA A 233 8.87 -22.63 -13.00
CA ALA A 233 9.03 -21.32 -12.37
C ALA A 233 10.08 -21.37 -11.25
N THR A 234 10.80 -20.26 -11.06
CA THR A 234 11.74 -20.11 -9.95
C THR A 234 11.09 -19.26 -8.87
N PRO A 235 10.74 -19.84 -7.69
CA PRO A 235 10.16 -19.07 -6.60
C PRO A 235 11.18 -18.06 -6.04
N ILE A 236 10.73 -16.84 -5.78
CA ILE A 236 11.55 -15.80 -5.14
C ILE A 236 11.30 -15.73 -3.63
N ALA A 237 10.13 -16.19 -3.16
CA ALA A 237 9.76 -16.22 -1.75
C ALA A 237 8.74 -17.33 -1.49
N ARG A 238 8.52 -17.63 -0.20
CA ARG A 238 7.46 -18.54 0.26
C ARG A 238 6.55 -17.80 1.23
N PHE A 239 5.23 -17.85 0.99
CA PHE A 239 4.24 -17.38 1.95
C PHE A 239 4.30 -18.22 3.24
N ARG A 240 4.33 -17.58 4.39
CA ARG A 240 4.43 -18.25 5.69
C ARG A 240 3.17 -18.07 6.53
N SER A 241 2.76 -16.84 6.75
CA SER A 241 1.61 -16.52 7.59
C SER A 241 1.04 -15.16 7.25
N PHE A 242 -0.16 -14.92 7.75
CA PHE A 242 -0.82 -13.62 7.69
C PHE A 242 -1.70 -13.46 8.93
N ALA A 243 -1.66 -12.28 9.54
CA ALA A 243 -2.52 -11.99 10.67
C ALA A 243 -3.09 -10.57 10.56
N VAL A 244 -4.25 -10.40 11.13
CA VAL A 244 -4.92 -9.10 11.28
C VAL A 244 -5.31 -8.88 12.73
N ALA A 245 -5.42 -7.61 13.12
CA ALA A 245 -5.89 -7.23 14.44
C ALA A 245 -6.73 -5.95 14.36
N GLY A 246 -7.78 -5.88 15.15
CA GLY A 246 -8.53 -4.65 15.40
C GLY A 246 -7.89 -3.86 16.54
N VAL A 247 -7.89 -2.54 16.39
CA VAL A 247 -7.44 -1.57 17.39
C VAL A 247 -8.45 -0.44 17.46
N PRO A 248 -8.42 0.41 18.51
CA PRO A 248 -9.31 1.58 18.56
C PRO A 248 -9.16 2.45 17.31
N PRO A 249 -10.28 2.90 16.71
CA PRO A 249 -10.25 3.62 15.42
C PRO A 249 -9.42 4.89 15.44
N GLU A 250 -9.42 5.62 16.56
CA GLU A 250 -8.68 6.88 16.72
C GLU A 250 -7.17 6.74 16.63
N ILE A 251 -6.65 5.54 16.86
CA ILE A 251 -5.22 5.21 16.78
C ILE A 251 -4.97 4.06 15.81
N MET A 252 -5.77 3.93 14.75
CA MET A 252 -5.70 2.80 13.81
C MET A 252 -4.28 2.54 13.27
N GLY A 253 -3.42 3.55 13.23
CA GLY A 253 -2.04 3.44 12.75
C GLY A 253 -1.15 2.48 13.55
N ILE A 254 -1.53 2.14 14.80
CA ILE A 254 -0.76 1.18 15.62
C ILE A 254 -1.19 -0.28 15.39
N GLY A 255 -2.11 -0.55 14.46
CA GLY A 255 -2.55 -1.92 14.15
C GLY A 255 -1.41 -2.94 13.97
N PRO A 256 -0.26 -2.59 13.35
CA PRO A 256 0.89 -3.50 13.26
C PRO A 256 1.45 -3.96 14.60
N VAL A 257 1.30 -3.18 15.68
CA VAL A 257 1.75 -3.59 17.03
C VAL A 257 1.06 -4.87 17.49
N GLU A 258 -0.22 -5.03 17.13
CA GLU A 258 -1.00 -6.22 17.45
C GLU A 258 -0.88 -7.32 16.38
N ALA A 259 -0.76 -6.94 15.11
CA ALA A 259 -0.77 -7.90 14.01
C ALA A 259 0.59 -8.61 13.83
N ILE A 260 1.71 -7.90 13.98
CA ILE A 260 3.05 -8.48 13.77
C ILE A 260 3.34 -9.66 14.72
N PRO A 261 3.15 -9.55 16.06
CA PRO A 261 3.39 -10.67 16.96
C PRO A 261 2.50 -11.89 16.64
N ARG A 262 1.26 -11.67 16.20
CA ARG A 262 0.35 -12.75 15.79
C ARG A 262 0.86 -13.47 14.55
N ALA A 263 1.32 -12.71 13.55
CA ALA A 263 1.87 -13.30 12.32
C ALA A 263 3.15 -14.10 12.61
N LEU A 264 4.05 -13.59 13.45
CA LEU A 264 5.26 -14.27 13.85
C LEU A 264 4.96 -15.57 14.62
N THR A 265 3.99 -15.53 15.54
CA THR A 265 3.55 -16.71 16.30
C THR A 265 2.98 -17.78 15.34
N GLN A 266 2.13 -17.39 14.40
CA GLN A 266 1.58 -18.30 13.39
C GLN A 266 2.65 -18.92 12.49
N ALA A 267 3.68 -18.14 12.15
CA ALA A 267 4.81 -18.61 11.35
C ALA A 267 5.80 -19.49 12.12
N GLY A 268 5.76 -19.46 13.45
CA GLY A 268 6.77 -20.09 14.30
C GLY A 268 8.15 -19.45 14.16
N ILE A 269 8.21 -18.12 13.95
CA ILE A 269 9.43 -17.35 13.70
C ILE A 269 9.61 -16.37 14.88
N ALA A 270 10.82 -16.29 15.43
CA ALA A 270 11.14 -15.29 16.42
C ALA A 270 11.40 -13.92 15.76
N GLN A 271 11.05 -12.82 16.44
CA GLN A 271 11.29 -11.47 15.91
C GLN A 271 12.76 -11.22 15.59
N ALA A 272 13.68 -11.79 16.40
CA ALA A 272 15.12 -11.67 16.18
C ALA A 272 15.61 -12.28 14.86
N ASP A 273 14.87 -13.27 14.33
CA ASP A 273 15.19 -13.98 13.08
C ASP A 273 14.67 -13.24 11.83
N ILE A 274 14.02 -12.09 12.01
CA ILE A 274 13.58 -11.26 10.88
C ILE A 274 14.74 -10.39 10.42
N ASP A 275 15.07 -10.46 9.13
CA ASP A 275 16.17 -9.70 8.54
C ASP A 275 15.67 -8.45 7.79
N TRP A 276 14.39 -8.42 7.39
CA TRP A 276 13.83 -7.36 6.58
C TRP A 276 12.36 -7.11 6.93
N ILE A 277 12.01 -5.85 7.16
CA ILE A 277 10.66 -5.43 7.53
C ILE A 277 10.25 -4.28 6.59
N GLU A 278 9.17 -4.49 5.84
CA GLU A 278 8.50 -3.41 5.12
C GLU A 278 7.30 -2.95 5.95
N LEU A 279 7.39 -1.76 6.49
CA LEU A 279 6.34 -1.12 7.29
C LEU A 279 5.81 0.10 6.54
N ASN A 280 4.51 0.12 6.23
CA ASN A 280 3.90 1.27 5.57
C ASN A 280 4.09 2.54 6.39
N GLU A 281 4.68 3.56 5.77
CA GLU A 281 4.96 4.87 6.36
C GLU A 281 3.82 5.86 6.07
N ALA A 282 2.59 5.50 6.45
CA ALA A 282 1.46 6.40 6.26
C ALA A 282 1.72 7.77 6.91
N PHE A 283 2.34 7.74 8.09
CA PHE A 283 2.86 8.91 8.81
C PHE A 283 4.14 8.50 9.56
N ALA A 284 5.13 9.36 9.60
CA ALA A 284 6.33 9.12 10.39
C ALA A 284 6.01 8.86 11.87
N ALA A 285 5.03 9.56 12.42
CA ALA A 285 4.54 9.36 13.79
C ALA A 285 4.07 7.92 14.03
N GLN A 286 3.27 7.38 13.11
CA GLN A 286 2.73 6.04 13.20
C GLN A 286 3.84 4.98 13.06
N ALA A 287 4.73 5.13 12.08
CA ALA A 287 5.83 4.20 11.87
C ALA A 287 6.76 4.16 13.10
N LEU A 288 7.14 5.31 13.64
CA LEU A 288 7.96 5.42 14.85
C LEU A 288 7.28 4.82 16.08
N ALA A 289 5.97 5.01 16.24
CA ALA A 289 5.22 4.41 17.34
C ALA A 289 5.28 2.88 17.28
N VAL A 290 5.10 2.28 16.09
CA VAL A 290 5.19 0.83 15.87
C VAL A 290 6.61 0.32 16.15
N ILE A 291 7.63 0.96 15.54
CA ILE A 291 9.04 0.59 15.69
C ILE A 291 9.45 0.58 17.18
N ARG A 292 9.12 1.65 17.91
CA ARG A 292 9.47 1.81 19.33
C ARG A 292 8.71 0.84 20.24
N THR A 293 7.42 0.61 19.98
CA THR A 293 6.59 -0.26 20.82
C THR A 293 7.00 -1.73 20.70
N LEU A 294 7.38 -2.16 19.50
CA LEU A 294 7.81 -3.53 19.25
C LEU A 294 9.33 -3.73 19.38
N ASP A 295 10.08 -2.68 19.71
CA ASP A 295 11.55 -2.70 19.75
C ASP A 295 12.16 -3.29 18.45
N LEU A 296 11.66 -2.83 17.30
CA LEU A 296 12.17 -3.26 16.00
C LEU A 296 13.53 -2.61 15.74
N ASP A 297 14.45 -3.37 15.16
CA ASP A 297 15.73 -2.83 14.70
C ASP A 297 15.50 -1.84 13.52
N PRO A 298 15.75 -0.53 13.72
CA PRO A 298 15.51 0.47 12.66
C PRO A 298 16.34 0.24 11.38
N ALA A 299 17.46 -0.51 11.48
CA ALA A 299 18.27 -0.84 10.32
C ALA A 299 17.59 -1.89 9.41
N LYS A 300 16.69 -2.69 9.99
CA LYS A 300 15.94 -3.72 9.29
C LYS A 300 14.59 -3.20 8.77
N VAL A 301 14.14 -2.02 9.23
CA VAL A 301 12.85 -1.44 8.80
C VAL A 301 13.08 -0.52 7.60
N ASN A 302 12.35 -0.82 6.54
CA ASN A 302 12.38 -0.06 5.28
C ASN A 302 13.83 0.28 4.87
N PRO A 303 14.69 -0.72 4.60
CA PRO A 303 16.08 -0.45 4.24
C PRO A 303 16.23 0.34 2.94
N HIS A 304 15.21 0.29 2.09
CA HIS A 304 15.15 1.02 0.82
C HIS A 304 14.29 2.29 0.88
N GLY A 305 13.82 2.68 2.05
CA GLY A 305 12.99 3.87 2.24
C GLY A 305 11.52 3.66 2.02
#